data_a3758ef6d7990b8a27b53c8b95fdc1b5
#
_entry.id   a3758ef6d7990b8a27b53c8b95fdc1b5
#
_cell.length_a   1.000
_cell.length_b   1.000
_cell.length_c   1.000
_cell.angle_alpha   90.00
_cell.angle_beta   90.00
_cell.angle_gamma   90.00
#
_symmetry.space_group_name_H-M   'P 1'
#
loop_
_entity.id
_entity.type
_entity.pdbx_description
1 polymer ?
#
loop_
_entity_poly.entity_id
_entity_poly.type
_entity_poly.pdbx_seq_one_letter_code
_entity_poly.pdbx_strand_id
1 'polypeptide(L)'
;MIMNKNIVLPNMVDIFVNKKFEVEPFIDALQWLESKGLPSPVKKENMDGKKPGVPRLEYFINGNYFNVWCIEDLMDNGTSGSNSQEKFRVLPEYIRTDNPHLIISVSTAESTPDVQPEDTSLNGSVLMGEMFYQLDAKQYDPTSPSNLEAQPLTGSFVQWQIYRLIQQCTPSINKLLVCPKHVGASRHALCCAASREFTSIGVINIVHYDAYAKADPAAYEAFKKENPDLVAASIETTHGIVKMSAVEAAGGKHRYPVLFVSPITDRYLHFDDDVDEAQNYTAGYNAGIAVGLLMENMTYSDLGFSPSPRFAENQLKQTEAL
;
A
#
# COMPACT_ATOMS: atom_id res chain seq x y z
N MET A 1 -5.53 -39.29 26.78
CA MET A 1 -6.36 -38.26 26.17
C MET A 1 -5.43 -37.12 25.72
N ILE A 2 -4.95 -37.19 24.51
CA ILE A 2 -4.04 -36.18 23.95
C ILE A 2 -4.95 -35.04 23.49
N MET A 3 -4.96 -33.93 24.25
CA MET A 3 -5.59 -32.71 23.77
C MET A 3 -4.85 -32.26 22.50
N ASN A 4 -5.45 -32.42 21.33
CA ASN A 4 -5.03 -31.73 20.13
C ASN A 4 -5.11 -30.22 20.43
N LYS A 5 -4.00 -29.61 20.79
CA LYS A 5 -3.88 -28.16 20.76
C LYS A 5 -4.02 -27.78 19.29
N ASN A 6 -5.17 -27.26 18.92
CA ASN A 6 -5.32 -26.59 17.64
C ASN A 6 -4.22 -25.53 17.56
N ILE A 7 -3.17 -25.80 16.79
CA ILE A 7 -2.12 -24.82 16.53
C ILE A 7 -2.76 -23.80 15.62
N VAL A 8 -3.15 -22.66 16.18
CA VAL A 8 -3.58 -21.50 15.41
C VAL A 8 -2.33 -20.90 14.83
N LEU A 9 -2.20 -20.92 13.51
CA LEU A 9 -1.05 -20.34 12.86
C LEU A 9 -1.29 -18.82 12.67
N PRO A 10 -0.23 -18.02 12.82
CA PRO A 10 -0.30 -16.58 12.67
C PRO A 10 -0.80 -16.18 11.28
N ASN A 11 -1.54 -15.09 11.20
CA ASN A 11 -1.78 -14.45 9.91
C ASN A 11 -0.50 -13.80 9.39
N MET A 12 -0.44 -13.60 8.09
CA MET A 12 0.64 -12.91 7.39
C MET A 12 0.10 -11.65 6.72
N VAL A 13 0.77 -10.54 6.93
CA VAL A 13 0.49 -9.26 6.25
C VAL A 13 1.77 -8.81 5.58
N ASP A 14 1.74 -8.65 4.27
CA ASP A 14 2.85 -8.10 3.52
C ASP A 14 2.62 -6.61 3.27
N ILE A 15 3.60 -5.80 3.62
CA ILE A 15 3.62 -4.35 3.44
C ILE A 15 4.68 -4.04 2.40
N PHE A 16 4.26 -3.72 1.18
CA PHE A 16 5.15 -3.35 0.09
C PHE A 16 5.26 -1.84 -0.01
N VAL A 17 6.42 -1.30 0.32
CA VAL A 17 6.76 0.11 0.12
C VAL A 17 7.55 0.24 -1.18
N ASN A 18 7.17 1.18 -2.04
CA ASN A 18 7.62 1.22 -3.42
C ASN A 18 9.13 1.44 -3.58
N LYS A 19 9.64 2.60 -3.17
CA LYS A 19 11.03 3.02 -3.44
C LYS A 19 11.83 3.23 -2.15
N LYS A 20 13.15 3.29 -2.28
CA LYS A 20 14.06 3.52 -1.15
C LYS A 20 13.78 4.84 -0.43
N PHE A 21 13.54 5.91 -1.19
CA PHE A 21 13.24 7.21 -0.58
C PHE A 21 11.89 7.25 0.16
N GLU A 22 10.99 6.31 -0.10
CA GLU A 22 9.72 6.15 0.61
C GLU A 22 9.88 5.24 1.84
N VAL A 23 10.68 4.18 1.72
CA VAL A 23 10.81 3.18 2.78
C VAL A 23 11.68 3.66 3.94
N GLU A 24 12.70 4.48 3.71
CA GLU A 24 13.52 4.99 4.81
C GLU A 24 12.70 5.84 5.79
N PRO A 25 11.97 6.89 5.36
CA PRO A 25 11.11 7.63 6.28
C PRO A 25 9.97 6.80 6.87
N PHE A 26 9.44 5.83 6.12
CA PHE A 26 8.47 4.87 6.65
C PHE A 26 9.04 4.08 7.84
N ILE A 27 10.27 3.58 7.72
CA ILE A 27 10.96 2.87 8.81
C ILE A 27 11.26 3.80 9.98
N ASP A 28 11.69 5.05 9.72
CA ASP A 28 11.93 6.04 10.77
C ASP A 28 10.68 6.28 11.61
N ALA A 29 9.51 6.33 10.96
CA ALA A 29 8.24 6.44 11.65
C ALA A 29 7.92 5.21 12.50
N LEU A 30 8.15 4.00 12.02
CA LEU A 30 7.97 2.77 12.79
C LEU A 30 8.91 2.74 14.01
N GLN A 31 10.18 3.14 13.84
CA GLN A 31 11.13 3.23 14.95
C GLN A 31 10.71 4.28 15.99
N TRP A 32 10.17 5.41 15.53
CA TRP A 32 9.60 6.38 16.44
C TRP A 32 8.41 5.80 17.22
N LEU A 33 7.51 5.05 16.58
CA LEU A 33 6.39 4.37 17.24
C LEU A 33 6.89 3.28 18.21
N GLU A 34 7.98 2.56 17.90
CA GLU A 34 8.64 1.63 18.82
C GLU A 34 9.05 2.35 20.11
N SER A 35 9.56 3.58 20.01
CA SER A 35 9.88 4.40 21.18
C SER A 35 8.66 4.81 22.00
N LYS A 36 7.44 4.66 21.45
CA LYS A 36 6.15 4.99 22.08
C LYS A 36 5.35 3.75 22.50
N GLY A 37 5.82 2.55 22.22
CA GLY A 37 5.21 1.32 22.67
C GLY A 37 4.87 0.30 21.58
N LEU A 38 5.00 0.63 20.30
CA LEU A 38 4.91 -0.38 19.25
C LEU A 38 5.98 -1.45 19.49
N PRO A 39 5.67 -2.75 19.45
CA PRO A 39 6.65 -3.81 19.55
C PRO A 39 7.79 -3.65 18.54
N SER A 40 9.01 -3.92 18.97
CA SER A 40 10.16 -3.94 18.06
C SER A 40 10.07 -5.10 17.05
N PRO A 41 10.65 -4.98 15.86
CA PRO A 41 10.65 -6.05 14.89
C PRO A 41 11.40 -7.28 15.43
N VAL A 42 10.85 -8.46 15.17
CA VAL A 42 11.49 -9.74 15.53
C VAL A 42 12.67 -10.04 14.64
N LYS A 43 12.71 -9.46 13.44
CA LYS A 43 13.78 -9.60 12.47
C LYS A 43 14.04 -8.29 11.73
N LYS A 44 15.32 -7.91 11.64
CA LYS A 44 15.81 -6.82 10.80
C LYS A 44 16.83 -7.39 9.85
N GLU A 45 16.60 -7.20 8.56
CA GLU A 45 17.57 -7.58 7.55
C GLU A 45 17.94 -6.35 6.72
N ASN A 46 19.22 -6.21 6.48
CA ASN A 46 19.68 -5.19 5.56
C ASN A 46 19.62 -5.78 4.15
N MET A 47 18.70 -5.29 3.33
CA MET A 47 18.44 -5.82 2.00
C MET A 47 19.52 -5.45 0.96
N ASP A 48 20.56 -4.72 1.36
CA ASP A 48 21.68 -4.36 0.47
C ASP A 48 22.34 -5.60 -0.17
N GLY A 49 22.14 -6.76 0.39
CA GLY A 49 22.68 -8.04 -0.08
C GLY A 49 21.70 -8.94 -0.81
N LYS A 50 20.45 -8.50 -1.10
CA LYS A 50 19.45 -9.28 -1.85
C LYS A 50 19.38 -10.76 -1.42
N LYS A 51 18.91 -11.00 -0.22
CA LYS A 51 18.55 -12.36 0.19
C LYS A 51 17.07 -12.58 -0.14
N PRO A 52 16.73 -13.31 -1.21
CA PRO A 52 15.35 -13.61 -1.55
C PRO A 52 14.61 -14.24 -0.37
N GLY A 53 13.37 -13.80 -0.13
CA GLY A 53 12.53 -14.36 0.91
C GLY A 53 12.77 -13.80 2.32
N VAL A 54 13.50 -12.68 2.45
CA VAL A 54 13.73 -12.02 3.74
C VAL A 54 13.17 -10.61 3.69
N PRO A 55 12.15 -10.26 4.53
CA PRO A 55 11.64 -8.91 4.59
C PRO A 55 12.67 -7.94 5.21
N ARG A 56 12.55 -6.66 4.89
CA ARG A 56 13.40 -5.63 5.49
C ARG A 56 13.20 -5.51 6.99
N LEU A 57 11.94 -5.54 7.43
CA LEU A 57 11.55 -5.66 8.83
C LEU A 57 10.44 -6.70 8.98
N GLU A 58 10.51 -7.50 10.01
CA GLU A 58 9.46 -8.44 10.36
C GLU A 58 9.01 -8.19 11.79
N TYR A 59 7.71 -7.94 11.98
CA TYR A 59 7.08 -7.75 13.29
C TYR A 59 6.15 -8.91 13.61
N PHE A 60 6.02 -9.23 14.90
CA PHE A 60 4.99 -10.13 15.40
C PHE A 60 4.14 -9.40 16.43
N ILE A 61 2.91 -9.05 16.07
CA ILE A 61 2.01 -8.21 16.87
C ILE A 61 0.62 -8.84 16.88
N ASN A 62 0.04 -9.05 18.06
CA ASN A 62 -1.34 -9.53 18.23
C ASN A 62 -1.67 -10.81 17.44
N GLY A 63 -0.70 -11.72 17.29
CA GLY A 63 -0.88 -12.98 16.55
C GLY A 63 -0.73 -12.86 15.03
N ASN A 64 -0.28 -11.73 14.53
CA ASN A 64 -0.03 -11.48 13.11
C ASN A 64 1.47 -11.23 12.87
N TYR A 65 2.00 -11.76 11.77
CA TYR A 65 3.26 -11.34 11.20
C TYR A 65 3.04 -10.19 10.22
N PHE A 66 3.87 -9.16 10.31
CA PHE A 66 3.91 -8.03 9.38
C PHE A 66 5.30 -7.95 8.76
N ASN A 67 5.37 -8.16 7.46
CA ASN A 67 6.60 -8.10 6.70
C ASN A 67 6.66 -6.78 5.93
N VAL A 68 7.65 -5.96 6.22
CA VAL A 68 7.90 -4.71 5.48
C VAL A 68 8.94 -4.98 4.40
N TRP A 69 8.55 -4.79 3.15
CA TRP A 69 9.37 -4.95 1.96
C TRP A 69 9.62 -3.60 1.30
N CYS A 70 10.81 -3.39 0.75
CA CYS A 70 11.06 -2.35 -0.23
C CYS A 70 11.03 -2.98 -1.62
N ILE A 71 10.08 -2.59 -2.48
CA ILE A 71 9.97 -3.19 -3.82
C ILE A 71 11.25 -2.98 -4.63
N GLU A 72 11.84 -1.79 -4.54
CA GLU A 72 13.10 -1.49 -5.25
C GLU A 72 14.25 -2.41 -4.82
N ASP A 73 14.29 -2.82 -3.55
CA ASP A 73 15.30 -3.77 -3.07
C ASP A 73 15.08 -5.20 -3.59
N LEU A 74 13.87 -5.54 -4.03
CA LEU A 74 13.55 -6.84 -4.62
C LEU A 74 13.93 -6.92 -6.11
N MET A 75 14.13 -5.79 -6.76
CA MET A 75 14.45 -5.69 -8.17
C MET A 75 15.95 -5.96 -8.41
N ASP A 76 16.33 -6.21 -9.65
CA ASP A 76 17.74 -6.43 -9.99
C ASP A 76 18.58 -5.16 -9.77
N ASN A 77 19.84 -5.35 -9.36
CA ASN A 77 20.76 -4.24 -9.11
C ASN A 77 20.92 -3.36 -10.36
N GLY A 78 20.83 -2.04 -10.16
CA GLY A 78 20.93 -1.06 -11.24
C GLY A 78 19.66 -0.85 -12.05
N THR A 79 18.57 -1.55 -11.73
CA THR A 79 17.25 -1.25 -12.31
C THR A 79 16.66 -0.03 -11.62
N SER A 80 16.10 0.89 -12.40
CA SER A 80 15.41 2.06 -11.87
C SER A 80 14.21 1.64 -11.01
N GLY A 81 14.03 2.25 -9.85
CA GLY A 81 12.86 2.06 -8.97
C GLY A 81 11.52 2.43 -9.64
N SER A 82 11.54 3.08 -10.79
CA SER A 82 10.36 3.38 -11.61
C SER A 82 10.03 2.29 -12.64
N ASN A 83 10.82 1.20 -12.73
CA ASN A 83 10.60 0.15 -13.73
C ASN A 83 9.43 -0.77 -13.36
N SER A 84 8.27 -0.51 -13.95
CA SER A 84 7.04 -1.25 -13.68
C SER A 84 7.12 -2.73 -14.11
N GLN A 85 7.81 -3.04 -15.20
CA GLN A 85 7.98 -4.43 -15.67
C GLN A 85 8.79 -5.25 -14.66
N GLU A 86 9.86 -4.67 -14.14
CA GLU A 86 10.71 -5.35 -13.18
C GLU A 86 9.97 -5.58 -11.86
N LYS A 87 9.20 -4.60 -11.38
CA LYS A 87 8.32 -4.80 -10.21
C LYS A 87 7.36 -5.96 -10.42
N PHE A 88 6.68 -5.98 -11.57
CA PHE A 88 5.75 -7.04 -11.92
C PHE A 88 6.43 -8.40 -12.08
N ARG A 89 7.69 -8.45 -12.50
CA ARG A 89 8.48 -9.67 -12.60
C ARG A 89 8.77 -10.29 -11.22
N VAL A 90 9.08 -9.46 -10.24
CA VAL A 90 9.55 -9.96 -8.93
C VAL A 90 8.42 -10.19 -7.92
N LEU A 91 7.43 -9.30 -7.82
CA LEU A 91 6.41 -9.32 -6.78
C LEU A 91 5.57 -10.61 -6.71
N PRO A 92 5.13 -11.23 -7.83
CA PRO A 92 4.30 -12.45 -7.77
C PRO A 92 4.96 -13.61 -7.02
N GLU A 93 6.28 -13.74 -7.09
CA GLU A 93 7.01 -14.80 -6.40
C GLU A 93 7.01 -14.59 -4.88
N TYR A 94 7.28 -13.36 -4.42
CA TYR A 94 7.23 -13.03 -2.99
C TYR A 94 5.84 -13.24 -2.43
N ILE A 95 4.81 -12.68 -3.07
CA ILE A 95 3.42 -12.84 -2.66
C ILE A 95 3.01 -14.32 -2.61
N ARG A 96 3.43 -15.12 -3.59
CA ARG A 96 3.12 -16.56 -3.61
C ARG A 96 3.84 -17.31 -2.49
N THR A 97 5.05 -16.90 -2.16
CA THR A 97 5.88 -17.55 -1.13
C THR A 97 5.32 -17.26 0.26
N ASP A 98 5.01 -16.00 0.55
CA ASP A 98 4.50 -15.59 1.86
C ASP A 98 3.01 -15.91 2.02
N ASN A 99 2.26 -15.91 0.91
CA ASN A 99 0.84 -16.23 0.88
C ASN A 99 0.05 -15.41 1.91
N PRO A 100 0.09 -14.07 1.82
CA PRO A 100 -0.43 -13.19 2.85
C PRO A 100 -1.96 -13.22 2.93
N HIS A 101 -2.48 -12.91 4.12
CA HIS A 101 -3.91 -12.70 4.38
C HIS A 101 -4.35 -11.29 3.96
N LEU A 102 -3.41 -10.35 3.96
CA LEU A 102 -3.60 -8.99 3.50
C LEU A 102 -2.28 -8.48 2.91
N ILE A 103 -2.39 -7.75 1.82
CA ILE A 103 -1.30 -6.96 1.25
C ILE A 103 -1.60 -5.49 1.50
N ILE A 104 -0.63 -4.75 2.02
CA ILE A 104 -0.68 -3.28 2.13
C ILE A 104 0.33 -2.74 1.12
N SER A 105 -0.16 -2.03 0.11
CA SER A 105 0.67 -1.37 -0.90
C SER A 105 0.86 0.10 -0.50
N VAL A 106 2.09 0.52 -0.31
CA VAL A 106 2.45 1.90 0.09
C VAL A 106 3.26 2.55 -1.02
N SER A 107 2.77 3.66 -1.55
CA SER A 107 3.48 4.45 -2.56
C SER A 107 3.00 5.88 -2.56
N THR A 108 3.92 6.82 -2.75
CA THR A 108 3.60 8.24 -2.92
C THR A 108 2.69 8.44 -4.12
N ALA A 109 1.76 9.37 -3.99
CA ALA A 109 0.71 9.59 -4.96
C ALA A 109 0.39 11.08 -5.16
N GLU A 110 -0.22 11.37 -6.28
CA GLU A 110 -0.85 12.64 -6.59
C GLU A 110 -2.29 12.63 -6.07
N SER A 111 -2.74 13.73 -5.44
CA SER A 111 -4.15 13.91 -5.09
C SER A 111 -4.96 14.34 -6.30
N THR A 112 -6.21 13.88 -6.40
CA THR A 112 -7.12 14.28 -7.48
C THR A 112 -7.90 15.56 -7.16
N PRO A 113 -8.48 16.22 -8.15
CA PRO A 113 -9.40 17.36 -7.93
C PRO A 113 -10.62 17.02 -7.06
N ASP A 114 -11.04 15.76 -7.04
CA ASP A 114 -12.21 15.34 -6.25
C ASP A 114 -12.01 15.50 -4.73
N VAL A 115 -10.77 15.35 -4.25
CA VAL A 115 -10.42 15.44 -2.82
C VAL A 115 -9.58 16.66 -2.49
N GLN A 116 -8.96 17.28 -3.49
CA GLN A 116 -8.10 18.44 -3.34
C GLN A 116 -8.94 19.72 -3.37
N PRO A 117 -9.06 20.47 -2.26
CA PRO A 117 -9.67 21.79 -2.29
C PRO A 117 -8.90 22.75 -3.22
N GLU A 118 -9.60 23.66 -3.88
CA GLU A 118 -9.03 24.53 -4.94
C GLU A 118 -7.78 25.31 -4.52
N ASP A 119 -7.72 25.77 -3.27
CA ASP A 119 -6.69 26.65 -2.75
C ASP A 119 -5.79 26.00 -1.70
N THR A 120 -5.85 24.67 -1.56
CA THR A 120 -5.15 23.94 -0.50
C THR A 120 -4.34 22.78 -1.04
N SER A 121 -3.42 22.27 -0.26
CA SER A 121 -2.62 21.10 -0.60
C SER A 121 -2.87 19.97 0.39
N LEU A 122 -3.02 18.75 -0.11
CA LEU A 122 -3.09 17.53 0.68
C LEU A 122 -1.71 16.92 0.97
N ASN A 123 -0.62 17.60 0.56
CA ASN A 123 0.73 17.07 0.74
C ASN A 123 1.01 16.70 2.19
N GLY A 124 1.51 15.50 2.42
CA GLY A 124 1.67 14.90 3.74
C GLY A 124 0.44 14.19 4.28
N SER A 125 -0.72 14.28 3.63
CA SER A 125 -1.89 13.46 3.95
C SER A 125 -1.67 12.01 3.53
N VAL A 126 -2.42 11.09 4.14
CA VAL A 126 -2.37 9.67 3.80
C VAL A 126 -3.78 9.21 3.44
N LEU A 127 -3.96 8.74 2.23
CA LEU A 127 -5.22 8.20 1.75
C LEU A 127 -5.17 6.68 1.73
N MET A 128 -6.24 6.01 2.13
CA MET A 128 -6.31 4.55 2.17
C MET A 128 -7.59 4.04 1.53
N GLY A 129 -7.50 2.91 0.85
CA GLY A 129 -8.67 2.28 0.26
C GLY A 129 -8.37 0.94 -0.40
N GLU A 130 -9.40 0.34 -0.99
CA GLU A 130 -9.29 -0.92 -1.72
C GLU A 130 -9.82 -0.86 -3.15
N MET A 131 -10.52 0.22 -3.50
CA MET A 131 -11.08 0.36 -4.83
C MET A 131 -10.05 0.88 -5.80
N PHE A 132 -9.93 0.21 -6.93
CA PHE A 132 -8.99 0.55 -7.99
C PHE A 132 -9.75 0.76 -9.30
N TYR A 133 -9.49 1.88 -9.94
CA TYR A 133 -9.72 2.07 -11.36
C TYR A 133 -8.38 1.94 -12.05
N GLN A 134 -8.25 0.97 -12.91
CA GLN A 134 -6.99 0.64 -13.52
C GLN A 134 -7.04 0.93 -15.02
N LEU A 135 -6.13 1.77 -15.48
CA LEU A 135 -5.82 1.90 -16.89
C LEU A 135 -4.69 0.93 -17.20
N ASP A 136 -5.02 -0.10 -17.93
CA ASP A 136 -4.09 -1.13 -18.31
C ASP A 136 -3.73 -1.03 -19.78
N ALA A 137 -2.46 -1.29 -20.08
CA ALA A 137 -2.11 -1.73 -21.40
C ALA A 137 -2.36 -3.25 -21.45
N LYS A 138 -3.20 -3.75 -22.33
CA LYS A 138 -3.36 -5.19 -22.59
C LYS A 138 -2.03 -5.89 -22.82
N GLN A 139 -1.06 -5.17 -23.30
CA GLN A 139 0.33 -5.51 -23.33
C GLN A 139 1.11 -4.28 -22.93
N TYR A 140 1.81 -4.37 -21.81
CA TYR A 140 2.69 -3.30 -21.40
C TYR A 140 3.70 -3.03 -22.52
N ASP A 141 3.49 -1.95 -23.23
CA ASP A 141 4.43 -1.40 -24.19
C ASP A 141 4.87 0.00 -23.73
N PRO A 142 6.06 0.11 -23.14
CA PRO A 142 6.55 1.39 -22.64
C PRO A 142 6.76 2.42 -23.77
N THR A 143 6.71 1.98 -25.03
CA THR A 143 6.91 2.86 -26.20
C THR A 143 5.62 3.39 -26.78
N SER A 144 4.46 2.90 -26.34
CA SER A 144 3.15 3.26 -26.88
C SER A 144 2.11 3.53 -25.78
N PRO A 145 2.16 4.69 -25.10
CA PRO A 145 1.22 5.04 -24.05
C PRO A 145 -0.23 5.20 -24.56
N SER A 146 -0.47 5.17 -25.84
CA SER A 146 -1.80 5.32 -26.46
C SER A 146 -2.70 4.07 -26.39
N ASN A 147 -2.19 2.94 -25.87
CA ASN A 147 -2.93 1.67 -25.79
C ASN A 147 -3.47 1.39 -24.38
N LEU A 148 -3.68 2.40 -23.57
CA LEU A 148 -4.30 2.25 -22.26
C LEU A 148 -5.78 1.91 -22.42
N GLU A 149 -6.18 0.76 -21.92
CA GLU A 149 -7.58 0.35 -21.82
C GLU A 149 -8.02 0.43 -20.37
N ALA A 150 -9.16 1.05 -20.14
CA ALA A 150 -9.79 1.06 -18.84
C ALA A 150 -10.24 -0.35 -18.45
N GLN A 151 -9.84 -0.79 -17.28
CA GLN A 151 -10.38 -1.98 -16.67
C GLN A 151 -11.60 -1.62 -15.82
N PRO A 152 -12.59 -2.50 -15.70
CA PRO A 152 -13.72 -2.25 -14.82
C PRO A 152 -13.26 -1.91 -13.40
N LEU A 153 -13.94 -0.94 -12.79
CA LEU A 153 -13.71 -0.61 -11.38
C LEU A 153 -13.80 -1.87 -10.52
N THR A 154 -12.77 -2.16 -9.76
CA THR A 154 -12.71 -3.36 -8.94
C THR A 154 -12.27 -3.07 -7.52
N GLY A 155 -12.95 -3.66 -6.55
CA GLY A 155 -12.47 -3.79 -5.18
C GLY A 155 -11.44 -4.92 -5.06
N SER A 156 -10.60 -4.85 -4.07
CA SER A 156 -9.64 -5.92 -3.76
C SER A 156 -10.05 -6.78 -2.57
N PHE A 157 -11.32 -6.75 -2.23
CA PHE A 157 -11.95 -7.62 -1.22
C PHE A 157 -11.31 -7.53 0.18
N VAL A 158 -10.82 -6.36 0.55
CA VAL A 158 -10.37 -6.10 1.92
C VAL A 158 -11.55 -6.29 2.87
N GLN A 159 -11.31 -6.98 3.96
CA GLN A 159 -12.35 -7.35 4.90
C GLN A 159 -12.91 -6.11 5.60
N TRP A 160 -14.22 -6.13 5.86
CA TRP A 160 -14.90 -5.03 6.54
C TRP A 160 -14.28 -4.65 7.89
N GLN A 161 -13.72 -5.62 8.60
CA GLN A 161 -13.03 -5.41 9.85
C GLN A 161 -11.84 -4.46 9.72
N ILE A 162 -11.12 -4.51 8.58
CA ILE A 162 -9.99 -3.61 8.30
C ILE A 162 -10.48 -2.17 8.14
N TYR A 163 -11.61 -1.94 7.48
CA TYR A 163 -12.19 -0.59 7.40
C TYR A 163 -12.59 -0.04 8.75
N ARG A 164 -13.21 -0.87 9.58
CA ARG A 164 -13.55 -0.47 10.94
C ARG A 164 -12.30 -0.12 11.74
N LEU A 165 -11.24 -0.91 11.60
CA LEU A 165 -9.96 -0.66 12.24
C LEU A 165 -9.37 0.67 11.77
N ILE A 166 -9.35 0.94 10.46
CA ILE A 166 -8.89 2.21 9.90
C ILE A 166 -9.68 3.37 10.52
N GLN A 167 -11.01 3.29 10.54
CA GLN A 167 -11.85 4.33 11.14
C GLN A 167 -11.57 4.53 12.64
N GLN A 168 -11.33 3.47 13.38
CA GLN A 168 -10.98 3.53 14.80
C GLN A 168 -9.60 4.17 15.03
N CYS A 169 -8.63 3.90 14.18
CA CYS A 169 -7.27 4.44 14.28
C CYS A 169 -7.17 5.89 13.78
N THR A 170 -8.07 6.33 12.90
CA THR A 170 -8.02 7.65 12.27
C THR A 170 -7.80 8.82 13.24
N PRO A 171 -8.51 8.94 14.38
CA PRO A 171 -8.29 10.05 15.30
C PRO A 171 -6.89 10.05 15.91
N SER A 172 -6.29 8.89 16.13
CA SER A 172 -4.94 8.76 16.66
C SER A 172 -3.91 9.08 15.60
N ILE A 173 -4.11 8.57 14.39
CA ILE A 173 -3.25 8.86 13.24
C ILE A 173 -3.20 10.38 13.01
N ASN A 174 -4.36 11.04 12.92
CA ASN A 174 -4.45 12.47 12.66
C ASN A 174 -3.69 13.33 13.67
N LYS A 175 -3.57 12.87 14.91
CA LYS A 175 -2.80 13.58 15.95
C LYS A 175 -1.29 13.44 15.78
N LEU A 176 -0.84 12.44 15.04
CA LEU A 176 0.57 12.10 14.93
C LEU A 176 1.16 12.46 13.56
N LEU A 177 0.31 12.73 12.54
CA LEU A 177 0.80 13.16 11.23
C LEU A 177 1.61 14.45 11.33
N VAL A 178 2.69 14.50 10.58
CA VAL A 178 3.61 15.64 10.52
C VAL A 178 3.28 16.47 9.29
N CYS A 179 3.28 17.78 9.44
CA CYS A 179 3.10 18.71 8.33
C CYS A 179 4.45 18.97 7.63
N PRO A 180 4.48 19.03 6.30
CA PRO A 180 5.68 19.38 5.54
C PRO A 180 6.22 20.78 5.92
N LYS A 181 7.49 20.88 6.27
CA LYS A 181 8.08 22.12 6.79
C LYS A 181 8.30 23.20 5.73
N HIS A 182 8.54 22.78 4.50
CA HIS A 182 8.90 23.68 3.40
C HIS A 182 7.72 24.38 2.73
N VAL A 183 6.51 23.95 2.98
CA VAL A 183 5.31 24.44 2.30
C VAL A 183 4.68 25.64 3.00
N GLY A 184 5.30 26.55 3.55
CA GLY A 184 4.72 27.73 4.16
C GLY A 184 3.66 27.46 5.25
N ALA A 185 3.46 28.41 6.15
CA ALA A 185 2.63 28.22 7.35
C ALA A 185 1.16 27.86 7.04
N SER A 186 0.59 28.41 6.00
CA SER A 186 -0.80 28.14 5.60
C SER A 186 -1.06 26.70 5.20
N ARG A 187 -0.07 26.05 4.60
CA ARG A 187 -0.18 24.65 4.17
C ARG A 187 0.00 23.66 5.30
N HIS A 188 0.72 23.98 6.34
CA HIS A 188 0.91 23.10 7.49
C HIS A 188 -0.41 22.72 8.16
N ALA A 189 -1.29 23.70 8.36
CA ALA A 189 -2.61 23.44 8.93
C ALA A 189 -3.46 22.54 8.03
N LEU A 190 -3.29 22.65 6.73
CA LEU A 190 -4.03 21.88 5.73
C LEU A 190 -3.62 20.41 5.72
N CYS A 191 -2.33 20.11 5.78
CA CYS A 191 -1.88 18.73 5.82
C CYS A 191 -2.48 17.98 7.02
N CYS A 192 -2.58 18.62 8.18
CA CYS A 192 -3.21 18.01 9.34
C CYS A 192 -4.74 17.89 9.19
N ALA A 193 -5.39 18.85 8.57
CA ALA A 193 -6.82 18.83 8.35
C ALA A 193 -7.27 17.83 7.29
N ALA A 194 -6.48 17.67 6.25
CA ALA A 194 -6.81 16.81 5.12
C ALA A 194 -6.76 15.32 5.47
N SER A 195 -6.13 14.94 6.54
CA SER A 195 -6.15 13.57 7.04
C SER A 195 -7.55 13.04 7.38
N ARG A 196 -8.54 13.89 7.44
CA ARG A 196 -9.96 13.49 7.52
C ARG A 196 -10.42 12.63 6.34
N GLU A 197 -9.78 12.78 5.18
CA GLU A 197 -10.08 12.02 3.96
C GLU A 197 -9.49 10.61 3.98
N PHE A 198 -8.78 10.32 5.03
CA PHE A 198 -8.01 9.14 5.27
C PHE A 198 -8.75 7.81 5.08
N THR A 199 -10.06 7.77 5.21
CA THR A 199 -10.75 6.51 5.41
C THR A 199 -12.01 6.34 4.64
N SER A 200 -12.18 6.97 3.54
CA SER A 200 -13.43 6.77 2.82
C SER A 200 -13.47 5.37 2.21
N ILE A 201 -14.39 4.54 2.71
CA ILE A 201 -14.81 3.34 1.97
C ILE A 201 -15.41 3.84 0.67
N GLY A 202 -14.89 3.39 -0.44
CA GLY A 202 -15.29 3.90 -1.76
C GLY A 202 -14.38 5.00 -2.30
N VAL A 203 -13.35 5.41 -1.55
CA VAL A 203 -12.23 6.16 -2.11
C VAL A 203 -11.54 5.29 -3.13
N ILE A 204 -11.36 5.83 -4.32
CA ILE A 204 -10.85 5.11 -5.48
C ILE A 204 -9.46 5.59 -5.78
N ASN A 205 -8.53 4.66 -5.94
CA ASN A 205 -7.22 4.93 -6.47
C ASN A 205 -7.21 4.66 -7.96
N ILE A 206 -6.83 5.66 -8.74
CA ILE A 206 -6.59 5.50 -10.17
C ILE A 206 -5.16 5.06 -10.34
N VAL A 207 -4.94 3.98 -11.07
CA VAL A 207 -3.62 3.42 -11.31
C VAL A 207 -3.37 3.26 -12.81
N HIS A 208 -2.14 3.51 -13.23
CA HIS A 208 -1.71 3.30 -14.61
C HIS A 208 -0.25 2.85 -14.66
N TYR A 209 0.19 2.38 -15.83
CA TYR A 209 1.55 1.87 -15.99
C TYR A 209 2.57 2.90 -16.44
N ASP A 210 2.12 4.06 -16.87
CA ASP A 210 3.04 5.10 -17.28
C ASP A 210 3.63 5.78 -16.04
N ALA A 211 4.94 5.78 -15.94
CA ALA A 211 5.66 6.42 -14.84
C ALA A 211 5.74 7.95 -14.97
N TYR A 212 5.06 8.53 -15.96
CA TYR A 212 5.15 9.95 -16.25
C TYR A 212 3.85 10.67 -15.87
N ALA A 213 3.98 11.77 -15.16
CA ALA A 213 2.92 12.70 -14.77
C ALA A 213 1.98 13.12 -15.93
N LYS A 214 2.42 13.00 -17.17
CA LYS A 214 1.60 13.31 -18.35
C LYS A 214 0.42 12.37 -18.56
N ALA A 215 0.45 11.18 -17.99
CA ALA A 215 -0.64 10.21 -18.07
C ALA A 215 -1.72 10.46 -17.00
N ASP A 216 -1.40 11.15 -15.91
CA ASP A 216 -2.30 11.37 -14.78
C ASP A 216 -3.57 12.11 -15.17
N PRO A 217 -3.52 13.23 -15.95
CA PRO A 217 -4.73 13.90 -16.45
C PRO A 217 -5.61 12.98 -17.28
N ALA A 218 -5.01 12.21 -18.20
CA ALA A 218 -5.75 11.29 -19.05
C ALA A 218 -6.40 10.15 -18.25
N ALA A 219 -5.71 9.67 -17.22
CA ALA A 219 -6.21 8.66 -16.31
C ALA A 219 -7.42 9.17 -15.49
N TYR A 220 -7.32 10.38 -14.96
CA TYR A 220 -8.42 11.01 -14.23
C TYR A 220 -9.63 11.30 -15.13
N GLU A 221 -9.41 11.85 -16.31
CA GLU A 221 -10.48 12.12 -17.28
C GLU A 221 -11.19 10.84 -17.73
N ALA A 222 -10.43 9.78 -17.99
CA ALA A 222 -10.99 8.47 -18.34
C ALA A 222 -11.87 7.92 -17.20
N PHE A 223 -11.39 8.01 -15.96
CA PHE A 223 -12.15 7.60 -14.77
C PHE A 223 -13.46 8.40 -14.66
N LYS A 224 -13.40 9.73 -14.72
CA LYS A 224 -14.58 10.59 -14.56
C LYS A 224 -15.57 10.43 -15.69
N LYS A 225 -15.11 10.14 -16.91
CA LYS A 225 -16.01 9.85 -18.05
C LYS A 225 -16.86 8.62 -17.82
N GLU A 226 -16.29 7.57 -17.21
CA GLU A 226 -17.00 6.33 -16.95
C GLU A 226 -17.75 6.35 -15.61
N ASN A 227 -17.26 7.11 -14.65
CA ASN A 227 -17.73 7.14 -13.27
C ASN A 227 -17.93 8.58 -12.78
N PRO A 228 -18.83 9.39 -13.38
CA PRO A 228 -18.92 10.83 -13.10
C PRO A 228 -19.26 11.17 -11.66
N ASP A 229 -20.03 10.32 -10.99
CA ASP A 229 -20.51 10.53 -9.61
C ASP A 229 -19.60 9.94 -8.53
N LEU A 230 -18.54 9.22 -8.92
CA LEU A 230 -17.62 8.62 -7.96
C LEU A 230 -16.44 9.56 -7.65
N VAL A 231 -15.96 9.46 -6.43
CA VAL A 231 -14.81 10.23 -5.92
C VAL A 231 -13.55 9.43 -6.12
N ALA A 232 -12.61 9.93 -6.89
CA ALA A 232 -11.25 9.43 -6.94
C ALA A 232 -10.42 10.13 -5.84
N ALA A 233 -9.55 9.39 -5.16
CA ALA A 233 -8.70 9.95 -4.11
C ALA A 233 -7.31 10.32 -4.63
N SER A 234 -6.67 9.39 -5.31
CA SER A 234 -5.28 9.52 -5.73
C SER A 234 -5.04 8.87 -7.08
N ILE A 235 -3.97 9.29 -7.72
CA ILE A 235 -3.44 8.72 -8.95
C ILE A 235 -2.05 8.20 -8.65
N GLU A 236 -1.78 6.95 -9.06
CA GLU A 236 -0.52 6.30 -8.74
C GLU A 236 -0.26 5.11 -9.67
N THR A 237 1.00 4.68 -9.81
CA THR A 237 1.37 3.59 -10.72
C THR A 237 1.60 2.25 -10.01
N THR A 238 2.13 2.25 -8.80
CA THR A 238 2.61 1.04 -8.12
C THR A 238 1.51 0.19 -7.52
N HIS A 239 0.45 0.81 -7.00
CA HIS A 239 -0.67 0.06 -6.40
C HIS A 239 -1.32 -0.90 -7.41
N GLY A 240 -1.47 -0.47 -8.66
CA GLY A 240 -1.97 -1.32 -9.73
C GLY A 240 -1.04 -2.50 -10.01
N ILE A 241 0.28 -2.26 -10.00
CA ILE A 241 1.28 -3.30 -10.20
C ILE A 241 1.23 -4.33 -9.05
N VAL A 242 1.14 -3.87 -7.80
CA VAL A 242 1.01 -4.76 -6.64
C VAL A 242 -0.27 -5.59 -6.72
N LYS A 243 -1.40 -4.95 -7.06
CA LYS A 243 -2.68 -5.66 -7.25
C LYS A 243 -2.62 -6.71 -8.35
N MET A 244 -2.06 -6.38 -9.51
CA MET A 244 -1.89 -7.33 -10.61
C MET A 244 -0.93 -8.45 -10.25
N SER A 245 0.15 -8.14 -9.54
CA SER A 245 1.09 -9.15 -9.05
C SER A 245 0.40 -10.11 -8.07
N ALA A 246 -0.53 -9.61 -7.25
CA ALA A 246 -1.34 -10.42 -6.37
C ALA A 246 -2.29 -11.36 -7.15
N VAL A 247 -2.89 -10.88 -8.24
CA VAL A 247 -3.72 -11.69 -9.15
C VAL A 247 -2.88 -12.75 -9.86
N GLU A 248 -1.70 -12.38 -10.36
CA GLU A 248 -0.76 -13.31 -11.01
C GLU A 248 -0.30 -14.39 -10.02
N ALA A 249 0.09 -14.01 -8.80
CA ALA A 249 0.49 -14.93 -7.74
C ALA A 249 -0.59 -15.97 -7.42
N ALA A 250 -1.86 -15.58 -7.58
CA ALA A 250 -3.04 -16.43 -7.37
C ALA A 250 -3.49 -17.22 -8.61
N GLY A 251 -2.70 -17.20 -9.67
CA GLY A 251 -3.05 -17.88 -10.95
C GLY A 251 -4.26 -17.25 -11.65
N GLY A 252 -4.32 -15.94 -11.71
CA GLY A 252 -5.39 -15.16 -12.34
C GLY A 252 -6.65 -14.97 -11.50
N LYS A 253 -6.60 -15.27 -10.20
CA LYS A 253 -7.75 -15.13 -9.29
C LYS A 253 -7.55 -13.95 -8.34
N HIS A 254 -8.65 -13.27 -8.00
CA HIS A 254 -8.66 -12.24 -6.95
C HIS A 254 -8.70 -12.91 -5.57
N ARG A 255 -7.56 -13.38 -5.09
CA ARG A 255 -7.44 -14.13 -3.85
C ARG A 255 -6.88 -13.29 -2.71
N TYR A 256 -5.91 -12.45 -3.00
CA TYR A 256 -5.22 -11.66 -2.01
C TYR A 256 -5.89 -10.28 -1.88
N PRO A 257 -6.41 -9.93 -0.69
CA PRO A 257 -6.89 -8.57 -0.43
C PRO A 257 -5.72 -7.59 -0.51
N VAL A 258 -5.92 -6.46 -1.18
CA VAL A 258 -4.91 -5.39 -1.30
C VAL A 258 -5.51 -4.08 -0.80
N LEU A 259 -4.94 -3.54 0.27
CA LEU A 259 -5.20 -2.20 0.77
C LEU A 259 -4.13 -1.27 0.19
N PHE A 260 -4.54 -0.21 -0.49
CA PHE A 260 -3.60 0.82 -0.87
C PHE A 260 -3.45 1.88 0.23
N VAL A 261 -2.26 2.42 0.35
CA VAL A 261 -1.90 3.53 1.22
C VAL A 261 -1.14 4.54 0.39
N SER A 262 -1.77 5.67 0.10
CA SER A 262 -1.25 6.74 -0.75
C SER A 262 -0.87 7.95 0.11
N PRO A 263 0.38 8.06 0.56
CA PRO A 263 0.87 9.31 1.11
C PRO A 263 1.00 10.34 -0.03
N ILE A 264 0.36 11.50 0.13
CA ILE A 264 0.28 12.51 -0.91
C ILE A 264 1.53 13.37 -0.91
N THR A 265 2.19 13.44 -2.06
CA THR A 265 3.34 14.32 -2.33
C THR A 265 2.99 15.45 -3.27
N ASP A 266 2.02 15.24 -4.17
CA ASP A 266 1.76 16.14 -5.28
C ASP A 266 0.30 16.53 -5.35
N ARG A 267 0.06 17.67 -5.99
CA ARG A 267 -1.26 18.12 -6.43
C ARG A 267 -1.48 17.76 -7.89
N TYR A 268 -2.71 17.51 -8.25
CA TYR A 268 -3.11 17.29 -9.63
C TYR A 268 -2.56 18.38 -10.57
N LEU A 269 -1.90 17.96 -11.63
CA LEU A 269 -1.20 18.81 -12.62
C LEU A 269 0.02 19.58 -12.07
N HIS A 270 0.47 19.31 -10.86
CA HIS A 270 1.61 19.99 -10.22
C HIS A 270 2.68 19.01 -9.75
N PHE A 271 2.90 17.96 -10.52
CA PHE A 271 3.83 16.89 -10.18
C PHE A 271 5.25 17.38 -9.87
N ASP A 272 5.80 18.26 -10.67
CA ASP A 272 7.17 18.75 -10.51
C ASP A 272 7.27 20.04 -9.66
N ASP A 273 6.13 20.69 -9.41
CA ASP A 273 6.11 21.99 -8.73
C ASP A 273 6.14 21.87 -7.22
N ASP A 274 5.55 20.79 -6.68
CA ASP A 274 5.28 20.64 -5.25
C ASP A 274 6.18 19.59 -4.59
N VAL A 275 6.86 18.75 -5.36
CA VAL A 275 7.66 17.63 -4.83
C VAL A 275 9.08 18.08 -4.59
N ASP A 276 9.54 17.92 -3.37
CA ASP A 276 10.94 17.98 -3.00
C ASP A 276 11.30 16.84 -2.03
N GLU A 277 12.57 16.72 -1.71
CA GLU A 277 13.06 15.66 -0.82
C GLU A 277 12.40 15.68 0.56
N ALA A 278 12.21 16.87 1.14
CA ALA A 278 11.58 17.02 2.46
C ALA A 278 10.10 16.64 2.44
N GLN A 279 9.42 16.89 1.34
CA GLN A 279 8.02 16.56 1.13
C GLN A 279 7.85 15.06 0.95
N ASN A 280 8.68 14.42 0.14
CA ASN A 280 8.72 12.98 -0.02
C ASN A 280 9.01 12.27 1.33
N TYR A 281 9.97 12.79 2.09
CA TYR A 281 10.25 12.27 3.42
C TYR A 281 9.05 12.35 4.34
N THR A 282 8.39 13.52 4.41
CA THR A 282 7.20 13.71 5.26
C THR A 282 6.06 12.77 4.88
N ALA A 283 5.81 12.62 3.59
CA ALA A 283 4.78 11.72 3.08
C ALA A 283 5.07 10.25 3.47
N GLY A 284 6.27 9.76 3.22
CA GLY A 284 6.69 8.42 3.62
C GLY A 284 6.65 8.19 5.14
N TYR A 285 7.06 9.19 5.92
CA TYR A 285 6.99 9.15 7.38
C TYR A 285 5.54 9.04 7.87
N ASN A 286 4.64 9.85 7.31
CA ASN A 286 3.22 9.82 7.66
C ASN A 286 2.56 8.49 7.26
N ALA A 287 2.96 7.88 6.14
CA ALA A 287 2.51 6.53 5.80
C ALA A 287 2.97 5.50 6.86
N GLY A 288 4.20 5.62 7.34
CA GLY A 288 4.74 4.77 8.41
C GLY A 288 3.96 4.94 9.72
N ILE A 289 3.59 6.17 10.10
CA ILE A 289 2.71 6.43 11.26
C ILE A 289 1.36 5.74 11.08
N ALA A 290 0.74 5.92 9.92
CA ALA A 290 -0.58 5.37 9.64
C ALA A 290 -0.58 3.83 9.69
N VAL A 291 0.33 3.21 8.95
CA VAL A 291 0.44 1.74 8.90
C VAL A 291 0.88 1.17 10.25
N GLY A 292 1.83 1.80 10.93
CA GLY A 292 2.29 1.36 12.25
C GLY A 292 1.16 1.33 13.29
N LEU A 293 0.27 2.33 13.30
CA LEU A 293 -0.91 2.31 14.17
C LEU A 293 -1.93 1.24 13.76
N LEU A 294 -2.06 0.94 12.47
CA LEU A 294 -2.88 -0.20 12.04
C LEU A 294 -2.26 -1.52 12.53
N MET A 295 -0.95 -1.70 12.40
CA MET A 295 -0.25 -2.89 12.89
C MET A 295 -0.47 -3.10 14.40
N GLU A 296 -0.31 -2.03 15.19
CA GLU A 296 -0.49 -2.06 16.63
C GLU A 296 -1.89 -2.50 17.07
N ASN A 297 -2.91 -2.07 16.34
CA ASN A 297 -4.30 -2.29 16.68
C ASN A 297 -4.96 -3.46 15.95
N MET A 298 -4.31 -4.02 14.92
CA MET A 298 -4.82 -5.14 14.16
C MET A 298 -4.72 -6.44 14.95
N THR A 299 -5.86 -7.08 15.18
CA THR A 299 -5.93 -8.37 15.86
C THR A 299 -5.99 -9.52 14.85
N TYR A 300 -5.75 -10.73 15.33
CA TYR A 300 -5.87 -11.95 14.54
C TYR A 300 -7.26 -12.07 13.86
N SER A 301 -8.31 -11.67 14.55
CA SER A 301 -9.68 -11.77 14.05
C SER A 301 -10.04 -10.75 12.95
N ASP A 302 -9.29 -9.67 12.83
CA ASP A 302 -9.56 -8.64 11.82
C ASP A 302 -9.23 -9.10 10.40
N LEU A 303 -8.34 -10.09 10.28
CA LEU A 303 -7.95 -10.68 9.00
C LEU A 303 -8.85 -11.85 8.56
N GLY A 304 -9.83 -12.21 9.40
CA GLY A 304 -10.85 -13.22 9.13
C GLY A 304 -10.35 -14.66 9.10
N PHE A 305 -11.28 -15.60 9.33
CA PHE A 305 -11.01 -17.03 9.35
C PHE A 305 -11.03 -17.68 7.96
N SER A 306 -10.53 -17.03 6.94
CA SER A 306 -10.25 -17.79 5.72
C SER A 306 -8.87 -18.41 5.86
N PRO A 307 -8.77 -19.70 6.22
CA PRO A 307 -7.48 -20.35 6.19
C PRO A 307 -6.93 -20.19 4.79
N SER A 308 -5.69 -19.75 4.67
CA SER A 308 -5.01 -19.77 3.38
C SER A 308 -5.23 -21.17 2.76
N PRO A 309 -5.57 -21.28 1.46
CA PRO A 309 -5.75 -22.57 0.83
C PRO A 309 -4.54 -23.52 0.96
N ARG A 310 -3.32 -23.03 1.05
CA ARG A 310 -2.15 -23.84 1.43
C ARG A 310 -2.28 -24.45 2.81
N PHE A 311 -2.98 -23.77 3.69
CA PHE A 311 -3.21 -24.22 5.06
C PHE A 311 -4.20 -25.36 5.12
N ALA A 312 -5.33 -25.23 4.39
CA ALA A 312 -6.30 -26.30 4.25
C ALA A 312 -5.65 -27.56 3.59
N GLU A 313 -4.80 -27.36 2.59
CA GLU A 313 -4.09 -28.47 1.93
C GLU A 313 -3.03 -29.12 2.82
N ASN A 314 -2.28 -28.35 3.61
CA ASN A 314 -1.27 -28.91 4.51
C ASN A 314 -1.88 -29.58 5.74
N GLN A 315 -3.01 -29.07 6.26
CA GLN A 315 -3.77 -29.75 7.30
C GLN A 315 -4.41 -31.04 6.79
N LEU A 316 -4.97 -31.04 5.58
CA LEU A 316 -5.48 -32.25 4.95
C LEU A 316 -4.37 -33.30 4.74
N LYS A 317 -3.20 -32.91 4.25
CA LYS A 317 -2.07 -33.82 4.10
C LYS A 317 -1.50 -34.35 5.40
N GLN A 318 -1.56 -33.56 6.50
CA GLN A 318 -1.15 -34.04 7.82
C GLN A 318 -2.20 -34.95 8.48
N THR A 319 -3.48 -34.78 8.15
CA THR A 319 -4.56 -35.65 8.65
C THR A 319 -4.64 -36.96 7.87
N GLU A 320 -4.23 -36.99 6.61
CA GLU A 320 -4.13 -38.19 5.80
C GLU A 320 -2.86 -39.01 6.06
N ALA A 321 -1.90 -38.44 6.79
CA ALA A 321 -0.63 -39.11 7.16
C ALA A 321 -0.63 -39.68 8.60
N LEU A 322 -1.74 -39.56 9.32
CA LEU A 322 -2.01 -40.18 10.64
C LEU A 322 -3.05 -41.27 10.52
#